data_ae4a2df061c5bd25d7bbba3e527c2cfd
#
_entry.id   ae4a2df061c5bd25d7bbba3e527c2cfd
#
_cell.length_a   1.000
_cell.length_b   1.000
_cell.length_c   1.000
_cell.angle_alpha   90.00
_cell.angle_beta   90.00
_cell.angle_gamma   90.00
#
_symmetry.space_group_name_H-M   'P 1'
#
loop_
_entity.id
_entity.type
_entity.pdbx_description
1 polymer ?
#
loop_
_entity_poly.entity_id
_entity_poly.type
_entity_poly.pdbx_seq_one_letter_code
_entity_poly.pdbx_strand_id
1 'polypeptide(L)'
;MSNAVFATFSLENRIILLRNITKLQFLKKCHHFFHGKDVYKRQQATLRIVKVFWGLDSSLAYKRHFPAINWLTSYSLYLDNLGKWFDAHVAGDWMKDRQKLMSLLQEEAELEEIVKMVGMDALSAHDRVKMEAARSIREDFLHQNSFHEIDTYSSLKKQYLMMKLVIGFYEKSLEALEQGTGIQGLLKMPVRERIGRFKYTPEDRLDQEYEDTGNDLNEQIANLKGKED
;
A
#
# COMPACT_ATOMS: atom_id res chain seq x y z
N MET A 1 0.58 -29.99 -0.94
CA MET A 1 1.06 -29.25 0.24
C MET A 1 1.79 -27.94 -0.09
N SER A 2 1.82 -27.51 -1.36
CA SER A 2 2.57 -26.32 -1.80
C SER A 2 1.73 -25.05 -1.96
N ASN A 3 0.42 -25.12 -1.96
CA ASN A 3 -0.46 -23.98 -2.30
C ASN A 3 -0.77 -23.03 -1.13
N ALA A 4 -0.49 -23.45 0.10
CA ALA A 4 -0.73 -22.62 1.29
C ALA A 4 0.38 -21.59 1.53
N VAL A 5 1.58 -21.79 1.00
CA VAL A 5 2.74 -20.92 1.26
C VAL A 5 2.67 -19.63 0.47
N PHE A 6 1.92 -19.57 -0.60
CA PHE A 6 1.99 -18.49 -1.60
C PHE A 6 0.82 -17.51 -1.59
N ALA A 7 -0.38 -17.98 -1.25
CA ALA A 7 -1.49 -17.07 -0.89
C ALA A 7 -1.13 -16.20 0.32
N THR A 8 -0.29 -16.72 1.15
CA THR A 8 0.27 -16.11 2.35
C THR A 8 1.16 -14.91 2.10
N PHE A 9 1.75 -14.67 0.94
CA PHE A 9 2.70 -13.57 0.79
C PHE A 9 2.05 -12.19 0.90
N SER A 10 0.78 -12.05 0.54
CA SER A 10 -0.01 -10.85 0.80
C SER A 10 -0.80 -10.95 2.12
N LEU A 11 -1.29 -12.16 2.46
CA LEU A 11 -1.96 -12.47 3.72
C LEU A 11 -0.97 -12.68 4.87
N GLU A 12 0.20 -13.25 4.64
CA GLU A 12 1.23 -13.44 5.66
C GLU A 12 1.88 -12.13 6.08
N ASN A 13 1.96 -11.14 5.22
CA ASN A 13 2.26 -9.79 5.69
C ASN A 13 1.24 -9.32 6.74
N ARG A 14 0.00 -9.80 6.67
CA ARG A 14 -1.05 -9.50 7.65
C ARG A 14 -1.12 -10.51 8.82
N ILE A 15 -0.83 -11.78 8.63
CA ILE A 15 -1.10 -12.86 9.62
C ILE A 15 0.15 -13.35 10.35
N ILE A 16 1.31 -13.46 9.70
CA ILE A 16 2.54 -14.00 10.32
C ILE A 16 3.11 -13.08 11.38
N LEU A 17 2.85 -11.77 11.32
CA LEU A 17 3.30 -10.85 12.36
C LEU A 17 2.74 -11.19 13.75
N LEU A 18 1.52 -11.68 13.85
CA LEU A 18 0.90 -12.02 15.15
C LEU A 18 1.45 -13.32 15.75
N ARG A 19 1.84 -14.30 14.95
CA ARG A 19 2.38 -15.58 15.43
C ARG A 19 3.88 -15.56 15.75
N ASN A 20 4.64 -14.61 15.21
CA ASN A 20 6.09 -14.52 15.37
C ASN A 20 6.56 -13.40 16.32
N ILE A 21 5.67 -12.73 17.06
CA ILE A 21 6.06 -11.76 18.10
C ILE A 21 7.01 -12.40 19.12
N THR A 22 6.81 -13.67 19.44
CA THR A 22 7.70 -14.44 20.33
C THR A 22 9.09 -14.70 19.74
N LYS A 23 9.20 -14.87 18.40
CA LYS A 23 10.50 -14.99 17.72
C LYS A 23 11.20 -13.64 17.54
N LEU A 24 10.44 -12.55 17.38
CA LEU A 24 10.98 -11.19 17.35
C LEU A 24 11.54 -10.73 18.69
N GLN A 25 10.99 -11.19 19.82
CA GLN A 25 11.56 -10.96 21.15
C GLN A 25 12.92 -11.66 21.32
N PHE A 26 13.10 -12.80 20.64
CA PHE A 26 14.39 -13.49 20.63
C PHE A 26 15.45 -12.69 19.84
N LEU A 27 15.09 -12.11 18.69
CA LEU A 27 15.98 -11.25 17.91
C LEU A 27 16.33 -9.94 18.64
N LYS A 28 15.40 -9.32 19.38
CA LYS A 28 15.68 -8.17 20.24
C LYS A 28 16.68 -8.49 21.37
N LYS A 29 16.62 -9.67 21.96
CA LYS A 29 17.59 -10.12 22.96
C LYS A 29 18.99 -10.35 22.37
N CYS A 30 19.09 -10.79 21.11
CA CYS A 30 20.37 -10.93 20.41
C CYS A 30 21.01 -9.59 20.06
N HIS A 31 20.21 -8.53 19.84
CA HIS A 31 20.74 -7.20 19.51
C HIS A 31 21.56 -6.55 20.64
N HIS A 32 21.31 -6.91 21.87
CA HIS A 32 22.01 -6.31 23.03
C HIS A 32 23.37 -6.97 23.35
N PHE A 33 23.69 -8.08 22.67
CA PHE A 33 24.91 -8.88 23.02
C PHE A 33 26.09 -8.70 22.05
N PHE A 34 25.97 -7.95 20.94
CA PHE A 34 27.03 -7.81 19.95
C PHE A 34 27.44 -6.36 19.66
N HIS A 35 28.75 -6.07 19.75
CA HIS A 35 29.37 -4.80 19.39
C HIS A 35 29.08 -4.45 17.90
N GLY A 36 28.66 -3.20 17.62
CA GLY A 36 28.03 -2.74 16.41
C GLY A 36 28.67 -3.08 15.04
N LYS A 37 30.00 -3.23 14.93
CA LYS A 37 30.64 -3.51 13.64
C LYS A 37 30.46 -4.96 13.14
N ASP A 38 30.42 -5.93 14.04
CA ASP A 38 30.24 -7.34 13.69
C ASP A 38 28.80 -7.69 13.38
N VAL A 39 27.86 -7.00 14.02
CA VAL A 39 26.41 -7.14 13.72
C VAL A 39 26.10 -6.70 12.29
N TYR A 40 26.64 -5.56 11.87
CA TYR A 40 26.42 -5.03 10.51
C TYR A 40 26.97 -5.97 9.42
N LYS A 41 28.18 -6.51 9.59
CA LYS A 41 28.75 -7.48 8.64
C LYS A 41 27.94 -8.77 8.55
N ARG A 42 27.46 -9.28 9.69
CA ARG A 42 26.63 -10.49 9.74
C ARG A 42 25.24 -10.25 9.12
N GLN A 43 24.64 -9.08 9.37
CA GLN A 43 23.38 -8.70 8.72
C GLN A 43 23.53 -8.66 7.21
N GLN A 44 24.58 -8.04 6.68
CA GLN A 44 24.81 -8.00 5.23
C GLN A 44 25.05 -9.40 4.63
N ALA A 45 25.78 -10.27 5.33
CA ALA A 45 25.99 -11.65 4.88
C ALA A 45 24.66 -12.43 4.87
N THR A 46 23.81 -12.24 5.89
CA THR A 46 22.49 -12.87 5.97
C THR A 46 21.57 -12.37 4.86
N LEU A 47 21.50 -11.06 4.59
CA LEU A 47 20.67 -10.48 3.55
C LEU A 47 21.02 -10.99 2.13
N ARG A 48 22.27 -11.42 1.90
CA ARG A 48 22.68 -12.03 0.62
C ARG A 48 22.11 -13.44 0.40
N ILE A 49 21.71 -14.12 1.47
CA ILE A 49 21.25 -15.51 1.43
C ILE A 49 19.74 -15.60 1.50
N VAL A 50 19.09 -14.70 2.25
CA VAL A 50 17.63 -14.71 2.41
C VAL A 50 16.94 -14.16 1.18
N LYS A 51 15.95 -14.90 0.71
CA LYS A 51 15.17 -14.54 -0.47
C LYS A 51 14.00 -13.59 -0.16
N VAL A 52 13.63 -13.46 1.10
CA VAL A 52 12.55 -12.59 1.57
C VAL A 52 13.02 -11.85 2.80
N PHE A 53 12.85 -10.53 2.82
CA PHE A 53 13.20 -9.68 3.94
C PHE A 53 12.08 -8.68 4.22
N TRP A 54 11.70 -8.57 5.49
CA TRP A 54 10.77 -7.56 5.99
C TRP A 54 11.50 -6.61 6.92
N GLY A 55 11.65 -5.38 6.46
CA GLY A 55 12.24 -4.30 7.24
C GLY A 55 11.23 -3.76 8.24
N LEU A 56 11.49 -3.91 9.54
CA LEU A 56 10.67 -3.28 10.58
C LEU A 56 11.08 -1.82 10.74
N ASP A 57 10.09 -0.93 10.79
CA ASP A 57 10.29 0.50 10.95
C ASP A 57 9.67 0.98 12.27
N SER A 58 10.53 1.52 13.15
CA SER A 58 10.08 2.04 14.43
C SER A 58 9.21 3.30 14.29
N SER A 59 9.43 4.11 13.25
CA SER A 59 8.64 5.32 13.00
C SER A 59 7.19 4.97 12.65
N LEU A 60 6.97 3.90 11.86
CA LEU A 60 5.65 3.37 11.56
C LEU A 60 4.97 2.82 12.83
N ALA A 61 5.73 2.12 13.68
CA ALA A 61 5.21 1.61 14.94
C ALA A 61 4.78 2.75 15.89
N TYR A 62 5.56 3.82 15.98
CA TYR A 62 5.19 5.02 16.77
C TYR A 62 3.96 5.73 16.22
N LYS A 63 3.78 5.76 14.91
CA LYS A 63 2.57 6.29 14.25
C LYS A 63 1.36 5.34 14.37
N ARG A 64 1.51 4.20 15.05
CA ARG A 64 0.49 3.15 15.15
C ARG A 64 0.06 2.58 13.79
N HIS A 65 0.95 2.68 12.80
CA HIS A 65 0.74 2.01 11.51
C HIS A 65 1.02 0.53 11.67
N PHE A 66 0.04 -0.30 11.41
CA PHE A 66 0.16 -1.74 11.57
C PHE A 66 -0.19 -2.45 10.25
N PRO A 67 0.62 -3.41 9.80
CA PRO A 67 1.93 -3.80 10.32
C PRO A 67 3.02 -2.72 10.11
N ALA A 68 3.97 -2.61 11.06
CA ALA A 68 5.06 -1.63 10.99
C ALA A 68 6.22 -2.12 10.11
N ILE A 69 5.91 -2.53 8.89
CA ILE A 69 6.84 -3.03 7.89
C ILE A 69 7.10 -1.94 6.86
N ASN A 70 8.38 -1.59 6.69
CA ASN A 70 8.79 -0.62 5.69
C ASN A 70 8.72 -1.25 4.30
N TRP A 71 7.86 -0.74 3.44
CA TRP A 71 7.60 -1.25 2.09
C TRP A 71 8.74 -0.96 1.11
N LEU A 72 9.55 0.08 1.33
CA LEU A 72 10.66 0.44 0.45
C LEU A 72 11.91 -0.41 0.71
N THR A 73 12.13 -0.82 1.96
CA THR A 73 13.30 -1.63 2.34
C THR A 73 13.03 -3.13 2.34
N SER A 74 11.75 -3.52 2.31
CA SER A 74 11.33 -4.92 2.26
C SER A 74 11.36 -5.45 0.84
N TYR A 75 11.77 -6.71 0.67
CA TYR A 75 11.85 -7.34 -0.65
C TYR A 75 11.50 -8.82 -0.63
N SER A 76 11.13 -9.33 -1.80
CA SER A 76 11.01 -10.76 -2.09
C SER A 76 11.58 -11.06 -3.46
N LEU A 77 12.47 -12.03 -3.53
CA LEU A 77 13.04 -12.55 -4.79
C LEU A 77 12.15 -13.62 -5.44
N TYR A 78 10.99 -13.94 -4.84
CA TYR A 78 10.06 -14.91 -5.41
C TYR A 78 9.03 -14.29 -6.37
N LEU A 79 8.99 -12.98 -6.48
CA LEU A 79 7.95 -12.26 -7.24
C LEU A 79 7.91 -12.70 -8.72
N ASP A 80 9.06 -12.88 -9.36
CA ASP A 80 9.13 -13.29 -10.77
C ASP A 80 8.50 -14.69 -11.00
N ASN A 81 8.70 -15.59 -10.04
CA ASN A 81 8.13 -16.94 -10.11
C ASN A 81 6.63 -16.96 -9.77
N LEU A 82 6.20 -16.04 -8.90
CA LEU A 82 4.81 -15.94 -8.44
C LEU A 82 3.92 -15.15 -9.39
N GLY A 83 4.48 -14.29 -10.24
CA GLY A 83 3.72 -13.46 -11.16
C GLY A 83 2.73 -14.29 -11.99
N LYS A 84 3.18 -15.37 -12.61
CA LYS A 84 2.32 -16.27 -13.39
C LYS A 84 1.19 -16.90 -12.57
N TRP A 85 1.43 -17.16 -11.29
CA TRP A 85 0.41 -17.70 -10.40
C TRP A 85 -0.66 -16.63 -10.08
N PHE A 86 -0.23 -15.41 -9.76
CA PHE A 86 -1.16 -14.30 -9.51
C PHE A 86 -1.99 -13.97 -10.76
N ASP A 87 -1.37 -13.95 -11.93
CA ASP A 87 -2.04 -13.70 -13.20
C ASP A 87 -3.13 -14.74 -13.49
N ALA A 88 -2.88 -16.00 -13.12
CA ALA A 88 -3.82 -17.09 -13.35
C ALA A 88 -4.93 -17.21 -12.28
N HIS A 89 -4.67 -16.79 -11.02
CA HIS A 89 -5.56 -17.07 -9.89
C HIS A 89 -6.21 -15.82 -9.28
N VAL A 90 -5.70 -14.63 -9.58
CA VAL A 90 -6.25 -13.38 -9.07
C VAL A 90 -6.71 -12.50 -10.21
N ALA A 91 -5.76 -11.94 -10.98
CA ALA A 91 -6.05 -11.11 -12.16
C ALA A 91 -4.78 -10.95 -13.00
N GLY A 92 -4.92 -10.91 -14.34
CA GLY A 92 -3.80 -10.82 -15.28
C GLY A 92 -3.00 -9.51 -15.25
N ASP A 93 -3.43 -8.53 -14.48
CA ASP A 93 -2.77 -7.24 -14.30
C ASP A 93 -2.29 -7.01 -12.85
N TRP A 94 -2.42 -8.00 -11.96
CA TRP A 94 -1.99 -7.91 -10.57
C TRP A 94 -0.55 -7.40 -10.40
N MET A 95 0.39 -8.00 -11.13
CA MET A 95 1.80 -7.65 -11.02
C MET A 95 2.09 -6.23 -11.52
N LYS A 96 1.40 -5.81 -12.57
CA LYS A 96 1.49 -4.45 -13.12
C LYS A 96 0.97 -3.42 -12.13
N ASP A 97 -0.19 -3.68 -11.54
CA ASP A 97 -0.81 -2.79 -10.56
C ASP A 97 0.04 -2.69 -9.29
N ARG A 98 0.54 -3.83 -8.79
CA ARG A 98 1.49 -3.84 -7.67
C ARG A 98 2.73 -2.99 -7.96
N GLN A 99 3.32 -3.13 -9.15
CA GLN A 99 4.49 -2.34 -9.53
C GLN A 99 4.16 -0.85 -9.57
N LYS A 100 2.99 -0.47 -10.07
CA LYS A 100 2.53 0.92 -10.09
C LYS A 100 2.39 1.50 -8.68
N LEU A 101 1.80 0.75 -7.74
CA LEU A 101 1.72 1.19 -6.34
C LEU A 101 3.11 1.37 -5.71
N MET A 102 4.05 0.46 -6.00
CA MET A 102 5.42 0.58 -5.50
C MET A 102 6.15 1.78 -6.08
N SER A 103 5.95 2.11 -7.37
CA SER A 103 6.49 3.31 -7.99
C SER A 103 5.96 4.58 -7.31
N LEU A 104 4.65 4.66 -7.08
CA LEU A 104 4.03 5.78 -6.39
C LEU A 104 4.59 5.99 -4.96
N LEU A 105 4.83 4.91 -4.22
CA LEU A 105 5.44 5.00 -2.90
C LEU A 105 6.92 5.44 -2.93
N GLN A 106 7.66 5.07 -3.97
CA GLN A 106 9.03 5.56 -4.17
C GLN A 106 9.04 7.06 -4.53
N GLU A 107 8.19 7.46 -5.47
CA GLU A 107 8.05 8.87 -5.87
C GLU A 107 7.59 9.73 -4.67
N GLU A 108 6.68 9.23 -3.83
CA GLU A 108 6.27 9.91 -2.60
C GLU A 108 7.46 10.15 -1.67
N ALA A 109 8.33 9.16 -1.46
CA ALA A 109 9.49 9.31 -0.58
C ALA A 109 10.45 10.41 -1.08
N GLU A 110 10.63 10.54 -2.39
CA GLU A 110 11.42 11.61 -3.00
C GLU A 110 10.74 12.98 -2.83
N LEU A 111 9.41 13.05 -3.05
CA LEU A 111 8.63 14.27 -2.87
C LEU A 111 8.56 14.69 -1.39
N GLU A 112 8.50 13.76 -0.44
CA GLU A 112 8.56 14.08 0.99
C GLU A 112 9.84 14.84 1.38
N GLU A 113 10.99 14.50 0.79
CA GLU A 113 12.24 15.23 1.04
C GLU A 113 12.16 16.66 0.51
N ILE A 114 11.54 16.87 -0.65
CA ILE A 114 11.30 18.22 -1.20
C ILE A 114 10.36 19.01 -0.29
N VAL A 115 9.24 18.38 0.13
CA VAL A 115 8.26 19.01 1.02
C VAL A 115 8.86 19.44 2.35
N LYS A 116 9.78 18.65 2.92
CA LYS A 116 10.49 19.02 4.16
C LYS A 116 11.35 20.27 4.00
N MET A 117 11.88 20.51 2.80
CA MET A 117 12.74 21.67 2.54
C MET A 117 11.96 22.93 2.15
N VAL A 118 10.95 22.81 1.32
CA VAL A 118 10.28 23.97 0.69
C VAL A 118 8.76 24.06 0.95
N GLY A 119 8.19 23.06 1.59
CA GLY A 119 6.76 23.00 1.92
C GLY A 119 5.88 22.41 0.79
N MET A 120 4.65 22.04 1.17
CA MET A 120 3.67 21.43 0.25
C MET A 120 3.23 22.35 -0.88
N ASP A 121 3.27 23.67 -0.68
CA ASP A 121 2.79 24.66 -1.65
C ASP A 121 3.72 24.79 -2.86
N ALA A 122 4.96 24.34 -2.74
CA ALA A 122 5.92 24.32 -3.84
C ALA A 122 5.68 23.15 -4.81
N LEU A 123 4.88 22.16 -4.45
CA LEU A 123 4.58 21.01 -5.31
C LEU A 123 3.62 21.39 -6.45
N SER A 124 3.86 20.79 -7.62
CA SER A 124 2.91 20.85 -8.73
C SER A 124 1.58 20.19 -8.38
N ALA A 125 0.50 20.51 -9.10
CA ALA A 125 -0.79 19.85 -8.91
C ALA A 125 -0.69 18.33 -9.12
N HIS A 126 0.10 17.88 -10.11
CA HIS A 126 0.35 16.46 -10.36
C HIS A 126 1.05 15.77 -9.19
N ASP A 127 2.07 16.40 -8.61
CA ASP A 127 2.80 15.84 -7.48
C ASP A 127 1.95 15.78 -6.22
N ARG A 128 1.06 16.75 -6.02
CA ARG A 128 0.07 16.70 -4.92
C ARG A 128 -0.92 15.54 -5.08
N VAL A 129 -1.36 15.22 -6.29
CA VAL A 129 -2.20 14.02 -6.54
C VAL A 129 -1.41 12.75 -6.29
N LYS A 130 -0.13 12.68 -6.68
CA LYS A 130 0.74 11.54 -6.34
C LYS A 130 0.88 11.34 -4.84
N MET A 131 1.18 12.41 -4.10
CA MET A 131 1.29 12.38 -2.63
C MET A 131 0.00 11.87 -1.98
N GLU A 132 -1.16 12.28 -2.49
CA GLU A 132 -2.43 11.87 -1.94
C GLU A 132 -2.78 10.43 -2.29
N ALA A 133 -2.48 9.97 -3.52
CA ALA A 133 -2.62 8.57 -3.89
C ALA A 133 -1.69 7.67 -3.05
N ALA A 134 -0.44 8.06 -2.87
CA ALA A 134 0.51 7.32 -2.04
C ALA A 134 0.08 7.31 -0.56
N ARG A 135 -0.50 8.40 -0.06
CA ARG A 135 -1.12 8.44 1.26
C ARG A 135 -2.24 7.41 1.39
N SER A 136 -3.13 7.33 0.38
CA SER A 136 -4.20 6.32 0.37
C SER A 136 -3.64 4.90 0.33
N ILE A 137 -2.54 4.66 -0.42
CA ILE A 137 -1.85 3.36 -0.39
C ILE A 137 -1.39 3.04 1.03
N ARG A 138 -0.76 3.96 1.75
CA ARG A 138 -0.24 3.72 3.10
C ARG A 138 -1.36 3.56 4.13
N GLU A 139 -2.32 4.45 4.16
CA GLU A 139 -3.32 4.56 5.23
C GLU A 139 -4.53 3.64 4.99
N ASP A 140 -4.94 3.46 3.75
CA ASP A 140 -6.14 2.70 3.42
C ASP A 140 -5.83 1.26 3.00
N PHE A 141 -4.77 1.06 2.20
CA PHE A 141 -4.42 -0.25 1.68
C PHE A 141 -3.41 -1.03 2.55
N LEU A 142 -2.29 -0.40 2.95
CA LEU A 142 -1.24 -1.08 3.73
C LEU A 142 -1.55 -1.12 5.22
N HIS A 143 -2.18 -0.08 5.76
CA HIS A 143 -2.56 -0.04 7.16
C HIS A 143 -3.77 -0.94 7.43
N GLN A 144 -3.61 -1.89 8.36
CA GLN A 144 -4.62 -2.86 8.75
C GLN A 144 -5.03 -2.67 10.21
N ASN A 145 -6.31 -2.80 10.49
CA ASN A 145 -6.83 -2.90 11.84
C ASN A 145 -7.00 -4.39 12.23
N SER A 146 -6.03 -4.91 12.98
CA SER A 146 -6.02 -6.31 13.41
C SER A 146 -7.10 -6.65 14.45
N PHE A 147 -7.78 -5.65 15.02
CA PHE A 147 -8.88 -5.85 15.98
C PHE A 147 -10.26 -5.76 15.33
N HIS A 148 -10.33 -5.44 14.04
CA HIS A 148 -11.58 -5.35 13.31
C HIS A 148 -11.89 -6.71 12.66
N GLU A 149 -13.09 -7.25 12.89
CA GLU A 149 -13.48 -8.58 12.43
C GLU A 149 -13.29 -8.81 10.93
N ILE A 150 -13.59 -7.80 10.11
CA ILE A 150 -13.50 -7.89 8.65
C ILE A 150 -12.07 -7.59 8.16
N ASP A 151 -11.38 -6.58 8.73
CA ASP A 151 -10.07 -6.16 8.25
C ASP A 151 -8.93 -7.07 8.73
N THR A 152 -9.18 -7.91 9.74
CA THR A 152 -8.22 -8.91 10.23
C THR A 152 -7.81 -9.90 9.13
N TYR A 153 -8.76 -10.28 8.26
CA TYR A 153 -8.53 -11.16 7.12
C TYR A 153 -9.03 -10.52 5.84
N SER A 154 -8.16 -10.44 4.84
CA SER A 154 -8.50 -9.86 3.54
C SER A 154 -8.15 -10.85 2.44
N SER A 155 -9.14 -11.22 1.63
CA SER A 155 -8.94 -12.09 0.46
C SER A 155 -8.04 -11.43 -0.59
N LEU A 156 -7.43 -12.23 -1.46
CA LEU A 156 -6.66 -11.70 -2.60
C LEU A 156 -7.54 -10.88 -3.53
N LYS A 157 -8.81 -11.29 -3.73
CA LYS A 157 -9.79 -10.55 -4.49
C LYS A 157 -10.01 -9.17 -3.90
N LYS A 158 -10.24 -9.07 -2.60
CA LYS A 158 -10.43 -7.79 -1.91
C LYS A 158 -9.22 -6.88 -2.05
N GLN A 159 -8.02 -7.42 -1.86
CA GLN A 159 -6.78 -6.67 -2.03
C GLN A 159 -6.63 -6.15 -3.46
N TYR A 160 -6.96 -6.96 -4.46
CA TYR A 160 -6.94 -6.54 -5.85
C TYR A 160 -7.93 -5.40 -6.12
N LEU A 161 -9.16 -5.50 -5.66
CA LEU A 161 -10.16 -4.45 -5.82
C LEU A 161 -9.76 -3.15 -5.11
N MET A 162 -9.16 -3.24 -3.92
CA MET A 162 -8.60 -2.07 -3.23
C MET A 162 -7.48 -1.40 -4.03
N MET A 163 -6.56 -2.17 -4.61
CA MET A 163 -5.51 -1.63 -5.49
C MET A 163 -6.12 -0.90 -6.67
N LYS A 164 -7.13 -1.51 -7.33
CA LYS A 164 -7.82 -0.91 -8.46
C LYS A 164 -8.50 0.42 -8.11
N LEU A 165 -9.14 0.52 -6.96
CA LEU A 165 -9.78 1.76 -6.52
C LEU A 165 -8.76 2.89 -6.32
N VAL A 166 -7.64 2.61 -5.67
CA VAL A 166 -6.58 3.62 -5.45
C VAL A 166 -5.92 4.03 -6.76
N ILE A 167 -5.61 3.07 -7.64
CA ILE A 167 -5.06 3.35 -8.96
C ILE A 167 -6.06 4.13 -9.82
N GLY A 168 -7.33 3.73 -9.79
CA GLY A 168 -8.40 4.42 -10.51
C GLY A 168 -8.59 5.87 -10.06
N PHE A 169 -8.55 6.11 -8.75
CA PHE A 169 -8.54 7.47 -8.21
C PHE A 169 -7.35 8.29 -8.74
N TYR A 170 -6.15 7.73 -8.70
CA TYR A 170 -4.94 8.39 -9.17
C TYR A 170 -5.01 8.74 -10.67
N GLU A 171 -5.29 7.75 -11.52
CA GLU A 171 -5.34 7.93 -12.98
C GLU A 171 -6.39 8.95 -13.40
N LYS A 172 -7.61 8.80 -12.88
CA LYS A 172 -8.71 9.71 -13.20
C LYS A 172 -8.51 11.11 -12.66
N SER A 173 -7.85 11.26 -11.51
CA SER A 173 -7.48 12.58 -11.00
C SER A 173 -6.44 13.26 -11.88
N LEU A 174 -5.46 12.53 -12.43
CA LEU A 174 -4.51 13.08 -13.39
C LEU A 174 -5.20 13.51 -14.68
N GLU A 175 -6.06 12.66 -15.25
CA GLU A 175 -6.84 13.00 -16.44
C GLU A 175 -7.71 14.25 -16.23
N ALA A 176 -8.31 14.39 -15.07
CA ALA A 176 -9.12 15.56 -14.72
C ALA A 176 -8.25 16.83 -14.61
N LEU A 177 -7.04 16.74 -14.03
CA LEU A 177 -6.09 17.87 -14.00
C LEU A 177 -5.66 18.31 -15.40
N GLU A 178 -5.37 17.35 -16.30
CA GLU A 178 -5.01 17.65 -17.70
C GLU A 178 -6.16 18.35 -18.45
N GLN A 179 -7.38 18.13 -18.01
CA GLN A 179 -8.59 18.78 -18.55
C GLN A 179 -8.93 20.12 -17.85
N GLY A 180 -8.08 20.58 -16.94
CA GLY A 180 -8.20 21.87 -16.26
C GLY A 180 -8.90 21.85 -14.92
N THR A 181 -9.33 20.68 -14.41
CA THR A 181 -10.02 20.62 -13.10
C THR A 181 -9.10 21.03 -11.95
N GLY A 182 -9.59 21.88 -11.07
CA GLY A 182 -8.83 22.38 -9.91
C GLY A 182 -8.46 21.30 -8.90
N ILE A 183 -7.19 21.27 -8.49
CA ILE A 183 -6.64 20.29 -7.54
C ILE A 183 -7.42 20.22 -6.22
N GLN A 184 -7.91 21.36 -5.70
CA GLN A 184 -8.61 21.41 -4.43
C GLN A 184 -9.94 20.64 -4.45
N GLY A 185 -10.63 20.63 -5.59
CA GLY A 185 -11.83 19.84 -5.80
C GLY A 185 -11.52 18.34 -5.72
N LEU A 186 -10.48 17.90 -6.42
CA LEU A 186 -10.06 16.50 -6.48
C LEU A 186 -9.64 15.97 -5.10
N LEU A 187 -8.88 16.75 -4.33
CA LEU A 187 -8.42 16.35 -3.00
C LEU A 187 -9.56 16.28 -1.96
N LYS A 188 -10.68 16.97 -2.18
CA LYS A 188 -11.83 17.02 -1.26
C LYS A 188 -12.98 16.10 -1.66
N MET A 189 -12.84 15.28 -2.70
CA MET A 189 -13.89 14.38 -3.13
C MET A 189 -14.33 13.41 -2.02
N PRO A 190 -15.63 13.33 -1.70
CA PRO A 190 -16.15 12.39 -0.69
C PRO A 190 -15.85 10.92 -0.98
N VAL A 191 -15.74 10.54 -2.27
CA VAL A 191 -15.43 9.16 -2.67
C VAL A 191 -14.12 8.64 -2.05
N ARG A 192 -13.18 9.51 -1.70
CA ARG A 192 -11.93 9.13 -1.05
C ARG A 192 -12.16 8.46 0.31
N GLU A 193 -13.11 8.96 1.07
CA GLU A 193 -13.50 8.31 2.33
C GLU A 193 -14.11 6.92 2.08
N ARG A 194 -14.90 6.77 1.01
CA ARG A 194 -15.46 5.49 0.62
C ARG A 194 -14.36 4.50 0.20
N ILE A 195 -13.38 4.94 -0.58
CA ILE A 195 -12.18 4.15 -0.93
C ILE A 195 -11.46 3.68 0.34
N GLY A 196 -11.20 4.57 1.30
CA GLY A 196 -10.54 4.23 2.56
C GLY A 196 -11.34 3.25 3.44
N ARG A 197 -12.67 3.29 3.36
CA ARG A 197 -13.56 2.38 4.08
C ARG A 197 -13.77 1.04 3.40
N PHE A 198 -13.39 0.88 2.14
CA PHE A 198 -13.58 -0.35 1.39
C PHE A 198 -12.96 -1.58 2.09
N LYS A 199 -11.87 -1.41 2.85
CA LYS A 199 -11.25 -2.47 3.64
C LYS A 199 -12.19 -3.12 4.66
N TYR A 200 -13.25 -2.44 5.09
CA TYR A 200 -14.26 -2.94 6.02
C TYR A 200 -15.47 -3.58 5.34
N THR A 201 -15.47 -3.66 4.01
CA THR A 201 -16.56 -4.30 3.25
C THR A 201 -16.52 -5.81 3.43
N PRO A 202 -17.63 -6.48 3.76
CA PRO A 202 -17.72 -7.94 3.79
C PRO A 202 -17.48 -8.57 2.42
N GLU A 203 -16.99 -9.82 2.39
CA GLU A 203 -16.60 -10.52 1.16
C GLU A 203 -17.76 -10.73 0.17
N ASP A 204 -18.99 -10.86 0.66
CA ASP A 204 -20.21 -11.04 -0.14
C ASP A 204 -20.66 -9.79 -0.88
N ARG A 205 -20.19 -8.60 -0.47
CA ARG A 205 -20.56 -7.31 -1.06
C ARG A 205 -19.44 -6.63 -1.85
N LEU A 206 -18.30 -7.28 -1.99
CA LEU A 206 -17.11 -6.66 -2.59
C LEU A 206 -17.35 -6.16 -4.00
N ASP A 207 -17.99 -6.97 -4.84
CA ASP A 207 -18.19 -6.60 -6.26
C ASP A 207 -19.13 -5.39 -6.37
N GLN A 208 -20.24 -5.42 -5.65
CA GLN A 208 -21.19 -4.30 -5.66
C GLN A 208 -20.56 -3.02 -5.11
N GLU A 209 -19.88 -3.08 -3.95
CA GLU A 209 -19.25 -1.90 -3.36
C GLU A 209 -18.13 -1.35 -4.23
N TYR A 210 -17.42 -2.22 -4.97
CA TYR A 210 -16.42 -1.80 -5.94
C TYR A 210 -17.04 -1.03 -7.11
N GLU A 211 -18.10 -1.56 -7.71
CA GLU A 211 -18.83 -0.90 -8.81
C GLU A 211 -19.43 0.43 -8.36
N ASP A 212 -20.10 0.45 -7.21
CA ASP A 212 -20.70 1.65 -6.64
C ASP A 212 -19.65 2.74 -6.35
N THR A 213 -18.50 2.35 -5.76
CA THR A 213 -17.42 3.29 -5.48
C THR A 213 -16.76 3.81 -6.76
N GLY A 214 -16.63 2.93 -7.77
CA GLY A 214 -16.15 3.31 -9.10
C GLY A 214 -17.06 4.29 -9.83
N ASN A 215 -18.39 4.09 -9.74
CA ASN A 215 -19.40 4.98 -10.29
C ASN A 215 -19.39 6.34 -9.56
N ASP A 216 -19.34 6.34 -8.23
CA ASP A 216 -19.22 7.57 -7.45
C ASP A 216 -17.97 8.38 -7.82
N LEU A 217 -16.84 7.71 -8.04
CA LEU A 217 -15.62 8.36 -8.48
C LEU A 217 -15.80 9.05 -9.82
N ASN A 218 -16.41 8.35 -10.79
CA ASN A 218 -16.67 8.92 -12.12
C ASN A 218 -17.62 10.11 -12.07
N GLU A 219 -18.72 9.98 -11.31
CA GLU A 219 -19.72 11.04 -11.16
C GLU A 219 -19.15 12.28 -10.49
N GLN A 220 -18.38 12.10 -9.39
CA GLN A 220 -17.78 13.23 -8.67
C GLN A 220 -16.76 13.98 -9.52
N ILE A 221 -15.94 13.27 -10.32
CA ILE A 221 -15.03 13.90 -11.26
C ILE A 221 -15.78 14.65 -12.37
N ALA A 222 -16.84 14.06 -12.93
CA ALA A 222 -17.65 14.72 -13.95
C ALA A 222 -18.31 16.01 -13.41
N ASN A 223 -18.80 15.98 -12.16
CA ASN A 223 -19.40 17.14 -11.49
C ASN A 223 -18.38 18.25 -11.17
N LEU A 224 -17.08 17.92 -10.99
CA LEU A 224 -16.03 18.92 -10.82
C LEU A 224 -15.71 19.61 -12.13
N LYS A 225 -15.68 18.90 -13.24
CA LYS A 225 -15.48 19.46 -14.59
C LYS A 225 -16.57 20.43 -15.02
N GLY A 226 -17.83 20.18 -14.64
CA GLY A 226 -18.97 21.02 -14.98
C GLY A 226 -19.17 22.26 -14.09
N LYS A 227 -18.32 22.50 -13.09
CA LYS A 227 -18.39 23.67 -12.19
C LYS A 227 -17.41 24.79 -12.53
N GLU A 228 -16.49 24.53 -13.45
CA GLU A 228 -15.45 25.49 -13.85
C GLU A 228 -15.79 26.22 -15.17
N ASP A 229 -16.96 25.91 -15.80
CA ASP A 229 -17.57 26.64 -16.90
C ASP A 229 -18.58 27.68 -16.38
#